data_cf3253bc043d5afb1639d7962aa8365f
#
_entry.id   cf3253bc043d5afb1639d7962aa8365f
#
_cell.length_a   1.000
_cell.length_b   1.000
_cell.length_c   1.000
_cell.angle_alpha   90.00
_cell.angle_beta   90.00
_cell.angle_gamma   90.00
#
_symmetry.space_group_name_H-M   'P 1'
#
loop_
_entity.id
_entity.type
_entity.pdbx_description
1 polymer ?
#
loop_
_entity_poly.entity_id
_entity_poly.type
_entity_poly.pdbx_seq_one_letter_code
_entity_poly.pdbx_strand_id
1 'polypeptide(L)'
;MRGYGQSDRPEAIDQYTLLHLVGDMVGLLDALGIQQAVIAGHDWGALVAWHAALLRPDRFRAVIALSLPYLQRSPVAPTLVMPRRKDAVFYLLYFQEPGVAEAELERDVRQTFLKMLGGGGLNRSPQHFILEGKDGV
;
A
#
# COMPACT_ATOMS: atom_id res chain seq x y z
N MET A 1 1.63 7.69 7.88
CA MET A 1 1.63 7.82 6.40
C MET A 1 0.32 8.50 6.03
N ARG A 2 0.36 9.47 5.07
CA ARG A 2 -0.87 10.14 4.60
C ARG A 2 -1.91 9.12 4.14
N GLY A 3 -3.19 9.41 4.31
CA GLY A 3 -4.30 8.53 4.00
C GLY A 3 -4.65 7.52 5.09
N TYR A 4 -3.82 7.36 6.13
CA TYR A 4 -4.03 6.35 7.17
C TYR A 4 -4.27 6.97 8.55
N GLY A 5 -5.19 6.36 9.29
CA GLY A 5 -5.47 6.71 10.68
C GLY A 5 -5.88 8.16 10.86
N GLN A 6 -5.17 8.88 11.69
CA GLN A 6 -5.38 10.30 11.99
C GLN A 6 -4.52 11.24 11.13
N SER A 7 -3.72 10.71 10.19
CA SER A 7 -2.97 11.54 9.26
C SER A 7 -3.90 12.17 8.22
N ASP A 8 -3.45 13.28 7.64
CA ASP A 8 -4.20 13.96 6.58
C ASP A 8 -4.49 13.04 5.39
N ARG A 9 -5.62 13.28 4.74
CA ARG A 9 -6.13 12.52 3.60
C ARG A 9 -6.41 13.49 2.44
N PRO A 10 -5.37 13.93 1.71
CA PRO A 10 -5.58 14.75 0.52
C PRO A 10 -6.56 14.07 -0.45
N GLU A 11 -7.50 14.82 -1.01
CA GLU A 11 -8.49 14.29 -1.96
C GLU A 11 -7.88 13.97 -3.33
N ALA A 12 -6.88 14.73 -3.73
CA ALA A 12 -6.25 14.56 -5.04
C ALA A 12 -5.35 13.31 -5.07
N ILE A 13 -5.61 12.41 -6.02
CA ILE A 13 -4.91 11.13 -6.17
C ILE A 13 -3.41 11.33 -6.42
N ASP A 14 -3.03 12.37 -7.15
CA ASP A 14 -1.64 12.70 -7.46
C ASP A 14 -0.80 13.04 -6.21
N GLN A 15 -1.44 13.32 -5.09
CA GLN A 15 -0.79 13.54 -3.79
C GLN A 15 -0.29 12.25 -3.12
N TYR A 16 -0.58 11.09 -3.69
CA TYR A 16 -0.20 9.78 -3.12
C TYR A 16 0.97 9.11 -3.86
N THR A 17 1.74 9.86 -4.62
CA THR A 17 2.94 9.31 -5.26
C THR A 17 4.02 8.96 -4.24
N LEU A 18 4.93 8.04 -4.60
CA LEU A 18 6.07 7.69 -3.74
C LEU A 18 6.93 8.91 -3.36
N LEU A 19 7.05 9.90 -4.24
CA LEU A 19 7.80 11.13 -3.94
C LEU A 19 7.14 11.93 -2.82
N HIS A 20 5.81 12.04 -2.82
CA HIS A 20 5.08 12.67 -1.73
C HIS A 20 5.22 11.90 -0.41
N LEU A 21 5.12 10.55 -0.47
CA LEU A 21 5.25 9.71 0.72
C LEU A 21 6.66 9.78 1.33
N VAL A 22 7.69 9.81 0.49
CA VAL A 22 9.08 10.02 0.94
C VAL A 22 9.26 11.44 1.48
N GLY A 23 8.66 12.43 0.81
CA GLY A 23 8.66 13.83 1.28
C GLY A 23 8.07 13.97 2.68
N ASP A 24 6.97 13.26 2.99
CA ASP A 24 6.39 13.24 4.33
C ASP A 24 7.37 12.71 5.39
N MET A 25 8.12 11.66 5.05
CA MET A 25 9.11 11.09 5.98
C MET A 25 10.27 12.07 6.23
N VAL A 26 10.70 12.81 5.22
CA VAL A 26 11.70 13.87 5.37
C VAL A 26 11.14 15.01 6.21
N GLY A 27 9.93 15.48 5.90
CA GLY A 27 9.27 16.53 6.66
C GLY A 27 9.04 16.17 8.13
N LEU A 28 8.77 14.89 8.41
CA LEU A 28 8.68 14.39 9.79
C LEU A 28 10.02 14.52 10.52
N LEU A 29 11.14 14.14 9.88
CA LEU A 29 12.47 14.32 10.47
C LEU A 29 12.78 15.80 10.72
N ASP A 30 12.41 16.67 9.78
CA ASP A 30 12.61 18.13 9.92
C ASP A 30 11.81 18.67 11.11
N ALA A 31 10.54 18.30 11.23
CA ALA A 31 9.68 18.72 12.32
C ALA A 31 10.17 18.25 13.70
N LEU A 32 10.86 17.10 13.74
CA LEU A 32 11.46 16.55 14.96
C LEU A 32 12.91 17.02 15.22
N GLY A 33 13.50 17.80 14.33
CA GLY A 33 14.89 18.23 14.41
C GLY A 33 15.91 17.11 14.22
N ILE A 34 15.50 16.00 13.59
CA ILE A 34 16.34 14.81 13.39
C ILE A 34 17.04 14.90 12.04
N GLN A 35 18.38 14.88 12.05
CA GLN A 35 19.17 14.94 10.82
C GLN A 35 19.15 13.63 10.05
N GLN A 36 19.33 12.49 10.72
CA GLN A 36 19.35 11.18 10.12
C GLN A 36 18.62 10.15 10.99
N ALA A 37 17.98 9.17 10.35
CA ALA A 37 17.30 8.08 11.01
C ALA A 37 17.49 6.74 10.30
N VAL A 38 17.14 5.67 10.98
CA VAL A 38 16.79 4.38 10.36
C VAL A 38 15.31 4.42 10.06
N ILE A 39 14.90 4.04 8.84
CA ILE A 39 13.49 3.94 8.49
C ILE A 39 13.04 2.49 8.48
N ALA A 40 11.92 2.21 9.13
CA ALA A 40 11.30 0.89 9.14
C ALA A 40 9.91 0.94 8.50
N GLY A 41 9.56 -0.06 7.71
CA GLY A 41 8.26 -0.14 7.07
C GLY A 41 7.78 -1.58 6.86
N HIS A 42 6.48 -1.76 6.92
CA HIS A 42 5.80 -3.03 6.63
C HIS A 42 4.84 -2.83 5.45
N ASP A 43 4.75 -3.80 4.55
CA ASP A 43 3.86 -3.79 3.38
C ASP A 43 4.07 -2.53 2.50
N TRP A 44 3.06 -1.71 2.25
CA TRP A 44 3.20 -0.42 1.56
C TRP A 44 4.21 0.51 2.25
N GLY A 45 4.32 0.45 3.58
CA GLY A 45 5.33 1.19 4.32
C GLY A 45 6.75 0.70 4.02
N ALA A 46 6.95 -0.58 3.72
CA ALA A 46 8.25 -1.10 3.29
C ALA A 46 8.64 -0.55 1.92
N LEU A 47 7.67 -0.40 1.01
CA LEU A 47 7.90 0.25 -0.29
C LEU A 47 8.39 1.69 -0.11
N VAL A 48 7.73 2.44 0.77
CA VAL A 48 8.14 3.83 1.11
C VAL A 48 9.53 3.83 1.75
N ALA A 49 9.82 2.92 2.68
CA ALA A 49 11.11 2.84 3.36
C ALA A 49 12.27 2.56 2.38
N TRP A 50 12.10 1.65 1.42
CA TRP A 50 13.07 1.39 0.37
C TRP A 50 13.36 2.63 -0.46
N HIS A 51 12.30 3.33 -0.92
CA HIS A 51 12.46 4.53 -1.73
C HIS A 51 13.03 5.71 -0.94
N ALA A 52 12.69 5.83 0.35
CA ALA A 52 13.28 6.85 1.21
C ALA A 52 14.79 6.67 1.35
N ALA A 53 15.26 5.43 1.60
CA ALA A 53 16.69 5.15 1.69
C ALA A 53 17.44 5.37 0.38
N LEU A 54 16.81 5.09 -0.77
CA LEU A 54 17.40 5.29 -2.09
C LEU A 54 17.42 6.76 -2.52
N LEU A 55 16.35 7.49 -2.30
CA LEU A 55 16.20 8.86 -2.76
C LEU A 55 16.83 9.89 -1.81
N ARG A 56 16.90 9.55 -0.52
CA ARG A 56 17.38 10.43 0.53
C ARG A 56 18.35 9.69 1.48
N PRO A 57 19.46 9.12 0.94
CA PRO A 57 20.50 8.47 1.76
C PRO A 57 21.16 9.44 2.75
N ASP A 58 21.08 10.74 2.49
CA ASP A 58 21.48 11.81 3.39
C ASP A 58 20.62 11.86 4.68
N ARG A 59 19.36 11.40 4.61
CA ARG A 59 18.40 11.43 5.72
C ARG A 59 18.12 10.04 6.31
N PHE A 60 18.23 9.00 5.52
CA PHE A 60 17.93 7.62 5.93
C PHE A 60 19.16 6.73 5.72
N ARG A 61 19.90 6.51 6.83
CA ARG A 61 21.17 5.75 6.82
C ARG A 61 21.00 4.23 6.75
N ALA A 62 19.82 3.71 7.05
CA ALA A 62 19.49 2.29 6.96
C ALA A 62 17.98 2.08 6.81
N VAL A 63 17.59 0.92 6.27
CA VAL A 63 16.21 0.49 6.09
C VAL A 63 15.94 -0.84 6.75
N ILE A 64 14.79 -0.96 7.40
CA ILE A 64 14.22 -2.22 7.88
C ILE A 64 12.92 -2.44 7.13
N ALA A 65 12.88 -3.43 6.24
CA ALA A 65 11.69 -3.72 5.43
C ALA A 65 11.09 -5.07 5.83
N LEU A 66 9.78 -5.06 6.13
CA LEU A 66 9.02 -6.22 6.54
C LEU A 66 7.99 -6.54 5.43
N SER A 67 7.84 -7.79 5.09
CA SER A 67 6.94 -8.37 4.07
C SER A 67 7.33 -8.10 2.61
N LEU A 68 7.87 -6.94 2.26
CA LEU A 68 8.24 -6.60 0.88
C LEU A 68 9.76 -6.42 0.73
N PRO A 69 10.41 -7.20 -0.15
CA PRO A 69 11.79 -6.95 -0.56
C PRO A 69 11.86 -5.69 -1.42
N TYR A 70 13.08 -5.21 -1.68
CA TYR A 70 13.28 -4.18 -2.68
C TYR A 70 12.82 -4.68 -4.05
N LEU A 71 11.93 -3.91 -4.67
CA LEU A 71 11.46 -4.15 -6.03
C LEU A 71 12.04 -3.08 -6.96
N GLN A 72 12.81 -3.53 -7.93
CA GLN A 72 13.33 -2.65 -8.96
C GLN A 72 12.18 -2.08 -9.81
N ARG A 73 12.32 -0.84 -10.25
CA ARG A 73 11.33 -0.22 -11.12
C ARG A 73 11.11 -1.05 -12.39
N SER A 74 9.88 -1.46 -12.61
CA SER A 74 9.48 -2.13 -13.86
C SER A 74 9.48 -1.14 -15.05
N PRO A 75 9.87 -1.58 -16.24
CA PRO A 75 9.77 -0.78 -17.46
C PRO A 75 8.32 -0.54 -17.90
N VAL A 76 7.38 -1.33 -17.38
CA VAL A 76 5.93 -1.21 -17.64
C VAL A 76 5.15 -0.98 -16.36
N ALA A 77 3.99 -0.36 -16.46
CA ALA A 77 3.13 -0.16 -15.29
C ALA A 77 2.75 -1.52 -14.67
N PRO A 78 2.89 -1.70 -13.34
CA PRO A 78 2.58 -2.97 -12.70
C PRO A 78 1.17 -3.48 -13.01
N THR A 79 0.19 -2.60 -13.13
CA THR A 79 -1.21 -2.93 -13.47
C THR A 79 -1.37 -3.62 -14.83
N LEU A 80 -0.41 -3.48 -15.75
CA LEU A 80 -0.45 -4.14 -17.05
C LEU A 80 0.00 -5.61 -16.98
N VAL A 81 0.81 -5.97 -15.99
CA VAL A 81 1.38 -7.32 -15.82
C VAL A 81 0.78 -8.09 -14.64
N MET A 82 -0.10 -7.46 -13.88
CA MET A 82 -0.82 -8.13 -12.79
C MET A 82 -1.74 -9.24 -13.33
N PRO A 83 -1.90 -10.35 -12.58
CA PRO A 83 -2.72 -11.47 -12.99
C PRO A 83 -4.17 -11.04 -13.20
N ARG A 84 -4.77 -11.52 -14.30
CA ARG A 84 -6.19 -11.31 -14.63
C ARG A 84 -6.83 -12.68 -14.85
N ARG A 85 -7.92 -12.93 -14.12
CA ARG A 85 -8.72 -14.14 -14.25
C ARG A 85 -10.14 -13.78 -14.68
N LYS A 86 -10.84 -14.73 -15.30
CA LYS A 86 -12.23 -14.51 -15.74
C LYS A 86 -13.23 -14.55 -14.59
N ASP A 87 -12.87 -15.30 -13.55
CA ASP A 87 -13.69 -15.65 -12.39
C ASP A 87 -13.31 -14.88 -11.12
N ALA A 88 -12.28 -14.04 -11.19
CA ALA A 88 -11.77 -13.36 -10.02
C ALA A 88 -11.05 -12.05 -10.36
N VAL A 89 -11.08 -11.07 -9.46
CA VAL A 89 -10.41 -9.79 -9.59
C VAL A 89 -9.27 -9.69 -8.60
N PHE A 90 -8.07 -9.36 -9.09
CA PHE A 90 -6.95 -9.11 -8.22
C PHE A 90 -7.14 -7.76 -7.50
N TYR A 91 -7.09 -7.75 -6.17
CA TYR A 91 -7.49 -6.62 -5.34
C TYR A 91 -6.77 -5.31 -5.70
N LEU A 92 -5.49 -5.35 -6.10
CA LEU A 92 -4.76 -4.15 -6.54
C LEU A 92 -5.36 -3.55 -7.82
N LEU A 93 -5.93 -4.37 -8.71
CA LEU A 93 -6.65 -3.88 -9.90
C LEU A 93 -8.04 -3.34 -9.52
N TYR A 94 -8.70 -3.98 -8.56
CA TYR A 94 -9.98 -3.55 -8.05
C TYR A 94 -9.92 -2.16 -7.41
N PHE A 95 -8.83 -1.86 -6.70
CA PHE A 95 -8.63 -0.56 -6.06
C PHE A 95 -8.18 0.56 -7.02
N GLN A 96 -8.06 0.29 -8.33
CA GLN A 96 -7.66 1.34 -9.28
C GLN A 96 -8.81 2.30 -9.63
N GLU A 97 -10.06 1.86 -9.51
CA GLU A 97 -11.23 2.69 -9.79
C GLU A 97 -11.70 3.38 -8.50
N PRO A 98 -11.51 4.70 -8.38
CA PRO A 98 -11.90 5.42 -7.16
C PRO A 98 -13.41 5.32 -6.90
N GLY A 99 -13.78 5.10 -5.64
CA GLY A 99 -15.16 5.03 -5.19
C GLY A 99 -15.81 3.65 -5.35
N VAL A 100 -15.28 2.75 -6.16
CA VAL A 100 -15.87 1.42 -6.37
C VAL A 100 -15.64 0.52 -5.16
N ALA A 101 -14.37 0.39 -4.75
CA ALA A 101 -14.01 -0.41 -3.58
C ALA A 101 -14.56 0.20 -2.29
N GLU A 102 -14.50 1.50 -2.15
CA GLU A 102 -15.03 2.22 -0.99
C GLU A 102 -16.52 1.97 -0.82
N ALA A 103 -17.32 2.13 -1.88
CA ALA A 103 -18.76 1.92 -1.85
C ALA A 103 -19.14 0.49 -1.44
N GLU A 104 -18.34 -0.51 -1.80
CA GLU A 104 -18.57 -1.90 -1.42
C GLU A 104 -18.10 -2.17 0.02
N LEU A 105 -16.85 -1.82 0.33
CA LEU A 105 -16.21 -2.20 1.59
C LEU A 105 -16.77 -1.43 2.80
N GLU A 106 -17.24 -0.20 2.58
CA GLU A 106 -17.81 0.64 3.63
C GLU A 106 -19.29 0.37 3.88
N ARG A 107 -19.98 -0.36 3.00
CA ARG A 107 -21.40 -0.69 3.15
C ARG A 107 -21.73 -1.43 4.44
N ASP A 108 -20.86 -2.37 4.83
CA ASP A 108 -20.88 -3.05 6.11
C ASP A 108 -19.44 -3.41 6.51
N VAL A 109 -18.80 -2.50 7.24
CA VAL A 109 -17.39 -2.62 7.66
C VAL A 109 -17.16 -3.90 8.48
N ARG A 110 -18.14 -4.31 9.31
CA ARG A 110 -18.02 -5.54 10.11
C ARG A 110 -17.96 -6.77 9.22
N GLN A 111 -18.85 -6.86 8.22
CA GLN A 111 -18.85 -7.98 7.28
C GLN A 111 -17.60 -7.98 6.42
N THR A 112 -17.14 -6.81 5.98
CA THR A 112 -15.86 -6.67 5.27
C THR A 112 -14.71 -7.30 6.05
N PHE A 113 -14.55 -6.92 7.33
CA PHE A 113 -13.49 -7.50 8.16
C PHE A 113 -13.69 -8.99 8.43
N LEU A 114 -14.90 -9.46 8.64
CA LEU A 114 -15.17 -10.90 8.82
C LEU A 114 -14.80 -11.71 7.57
N LYS A 115 -15.09 -11.19 6.37
CA LYS A 115 -14.74 -11.85 5.10
C LYS A 115 -13.24 -11.82 4.84
N MET A 116 -12.59 -10.66 5.04
CA MET A 116 -11.16 -10.49 4.77
C MET A 116 -10.27 -11.21 5.78
N LEU A 117 -10.62 -11.20 7.05
CA LEU A 117 -9.78 -11.71 8.15
C LEU A 117 -10.30 -13.00 8.76
N GLY A 118 -11.62 -13.25 8.76
CA GLY A 118 -12.26 -14.39 9.44
C GLY A 118 -12.44 -15.64 8.57
N GLY A 119 -12.40 -15.52 7.28
CA GLY A 119 -12.78 -16.58 6.32
C GLY A 119 -11.69 -17.57 5.95
N GLY A 120 -10.76 -17.92 6.84
CA GLY A 120 -9.73 -18.94 6.55
C GLY A 120 -8.60 -18.45 5.64
N GLY A 121 -8.39 -17.15 5.58
CA GLY A 121 -7.35 -16.53 4.75
C GLY A 121 -5.91 -16.93 5.09
N LEU A 122 -5.66 -17.39 6.32
CA LEU A 122 -4.34 -17.84 6.74
C LEU A 122 -3.93 -19.21 6.14
N ASN A 123 -4.86 -19.98 5.60
CA ASN A 123 -4.59 -21.30 5.02
C ASN A 123 -4.73 -21.33 3.49
N ARG A 124 -4.93 -20.20 2.85
CA ARG A 124 -5.03 -20.09 1.40
C ARG A 124 -3.71 -19.57 0.83
N SER A 125 -3.25 -20.22 -0.23
CA SER A 125 -2.09 -19.86 -1.04
C SER A 125 -2.13 -18.36 -1.42
N PRO A 126 -0.98 -17.66 -1.65
CA PRO A 126 -0.95 -16.27 -2.11
C PRO A 126 -1.81 -15.96 -3.34
N GLN A 127 -2.28 -16.98 -4.05
CA GLN A 127 -3.21 -16.87 -5.16
C GLN A 127 -4.63 -16.46 -4.73
N HIS A 128 -4.93 -16.42 -3.43
CA HIS A 128 -6.26 -16.14 -2.88
C HIS A 128 -6.49 -14.70 -2.41
N PHE A 129 -5.57 -13.80 -2.67
CA PHE A 129 -5.84 -12.35 -2.65
C PHE A 129 -6.61 -11.88 -3.90
N ILE A 130 -7.39 -12.73 -4.46
CA ILE A 130 -8.25 -12.51 -5.61
C ILE A 130 -9.67 -12.53 -5.06
N LEU A 131 -10.39 -11.45 -5.22
CA LEU A 131 -11.81 -11.39 -4.89
C LEU A 131 -12.54 -12.35 -5.82
N GLU A 132 -13.22 -13.37 -5.27
CA GLU A 132 -13.98 -14.34 -6.04
C GLU A 132 -15.38 -13.81 -6.33
N GLY A 133 -15.74 -13.81 -7.62
CA GLY A 133 -17.12 -13.80 -8.07
C GLY A 133 -17.82 -12.46 -8.12
N LYS A 134 -19.05 -12.52 -8.66
CA LYS A 134 -19.93 -11.39 -8.89
C LYS A 134 -20.60 -10.84 -7.62
N ASP A 135 -20.41 -11.48 -6.49
CA ASP A 135 -21.10 -11.16 -5.24
C ASP A 135 -20.23 -10.35 -4.26
N GLY A 136 -19.09 -9.86 -4.76
CA GLY A 136 -18.16 -9.04 -4.00
C GLY A 136 -17.45 -9.78 -2.84
N VAL A 137 -16.70 -9.04 -2.05
CA VAL A 137 -16.02 -9.53 -0.85
C VAL A 137 -17.01 -10.00 0.19
#